data_8691c9d316ee8c46e34cf8f621860322
#
_entry.id   8691c9d316ee8c46e34cf8f621860322
#
_cell.length_a   1.000
_cell.length_b   1.000
_cell.length_c   1.000
_cell.angle_alpha   90.00
_cell.angle_beta   90.00
_cell.angle_gamma   90.00
#
_symmetry.space_group_name_H-M   'P 1'
#
loop_
_entity.id
_entity.type
_entity.pdbx_description
1 polymer ?
#
loop_
_entity_poly.entity_id
_entity_poly.type
_entity_poly.pdbx_seq_one_letter_code
_entity_poly.pdbx_strand_id
1 'polypeptide(L)'
;MIFCDTMAPKGAEFMSMVIAVCGTNFCTMAADSRRVDMSDLSILDEDTRKIFKLNSRVLLGVTGLFPQGEQLLDALAGVADVEHASGKIVKNAIVDYLKKRTLTMRRNYIVGCKLKDGTFMLYEIAVDPETRKVTVTERAPTKTQNFAVSLAAPPQINGADIIASVQRGVLACKTHADLEVGLRALVRKAATMDDTVNDSVMIENIF
;
A
#
# COMPACT_ATOMS: atom_id res chain seq x y z
N MET A 1 23.94 -20.11 0.49
CA MET A 1 24.26 -19.28 -0.69
C MET A 1 23.94 -17.85 -0.28
N ILE A 2 24.97 -17.02 -0.05
CA ILE A 2 24.82 -15.62 0.39
C ILE A 2 24.57 -14.81 -0.88
N PHE A 3 23.34 -14.36 -1.07
CA PHE A 3 23.04 -13.39 -2.13
C PHE A 3 23.70 -12.06 -1.74
N CYS A 4 24.68 -11.67 -2.51
CA CYS A 4 25.33 -10.37 -2.44
C CYS A 4 24.32 -9.33 -2.95
N ASP A 5 23.71 -8.58 -2.03
CA ASP A 5 22.88 -7.41 -2.37
C ASP A 5 23.82 -6.38 -3.01
N THR A 6 23.72 -6.20 -4.33
CA THR A 6 24.32 -5.07 -5.02
C THR A 6 23.74 -3.80 -4.43
N MET A 7 24.61 -2.91 -3.97
CA MET A 7 24.25 -1.60 -3.40
C MET A 7 23.32 -0.84 -4.36
N ALA A 8 22.06 -0.70 -3.98
CA ALA A 8 21.15 0.21 -4.65
C ALA A 8 21.70 1.66 -4.52
N PRO A 9 21.56 2.51 -5.54
CA PRO A 9 22.01 3.88 -5.48
C PRO A 9 21.36 4.61 -4.31
N LYS A 10 22.14 5.43 -3.58
CA LYS A 10 21.64 6.30 -2.51
C LYS A 10 20.52 7.18 -3.06
N GLY A 11 19.30 7.01 -2.54
CA GLY A 11 18.14 7.82 -2.92
C GLY A 11 17.05 7.07 -3.68
N ALA A 12 17.17 5.77 -3.97
CA ALA A 12 16.10 4.99 -4.58
C ALA A 12 14.93 4.82 -3.60
N GLU A 13 14.01 5.78 -3.66
CA GLU A 13 12.77 5.77 -2.90
C GLU A 13 11.65 5.22 -3.80
N PHE A 14 10.64 4.61 -3.20
CA PHE A 14 9.44 4.01 -3.76
C PHE A 14 9.20 4.17 -5.28
N MET A 15 8.96 3.06 -5.96
CA MET A 15 8.65 3.02 -7.39
C MET A 15 7.29 2.37 -7.62
N SER A 16 6.33 2.68 -6.79
CA SER A 16 4.98 2.13 -6.83
C SER A 16 4.03 3.05 -6.10
N MET A 17 2.78 3.10 -6.56
CA MET A 17 1.74 3.88 -5.92
C MET A 17 0.64 2.97 -5.36
N VAL A 18 0.32 3.15 -4.08
CA VAL A 18 -0.85 2.53 -3.43
C VAL A 18 -1.60 3.62 -2.68
N ILE A 19 -2.89 3.77 -2.98
CA ILE A 19 -3.82 4.63 -2.27
C ILE A 19 -4.83 3.76 -1.55
N ALA A 20 -5.06 4.01 -0.27
CA ALA A 20 -6.10 3.37 0.51
C ALA A 20 -7.06 4.41 1.09
N VAL A 21 -8.34 4.13 0.99
CA VAL A 21 -9.42 4.94 1.58
C VAL A 21 -10.31 4.01 2.39
N CYS A 22 -10.55 4.32 3.64
CA CYS A 22 -11.61 3.67 4.42
C CYS A 22 -12.67 4.68 4.84
N GLY A 23 -13.92 4.33 4.63
CA GLY A 23 -15.09 5.01 5.12
C GLY A 23 -15.70 4.27 6.31
N THR A 24 -16.90 4.64 6.69
CA THR A 24 -17.64 4.03 7.80
C THR A 24 -18.09 2.60 7.52
N ASN A 25 -18.22 2.22 6.24
CA ASN A 25 -18.77 0.92 5.80
C ASN A 25 -17.99 0.25 4.67
N PHE A 26 -16.78 0.75 4.35
CA PHE A 26 -15.91 0.19 3.31
C PHE A 26 -14.44 0.47 3.55
N CYS A 27 -13.60 -0.33 2.93
CA CYS A 27 -12.21 0.02 2.66
C CYS A 27 -11.88 -0.36 1.21
N THR A 28 -11.29 0.60 0.49
CA THR A 28 -10.89 0.46 -0.91
C THR A 28 -9.42 0.78 -1.06
N MET A 29 -8.71 -0.02 -1.83
CA MET A 29 -7.35 0.26 -2.25
C MET A 29 -7.25 0.34 -3.76
N ALA A 30 -6.44 1.27 -4.27
CA ALA A 30 -6.06 1.38 -5.66
C ALA A 30 -4.54 1.42 -5.79
N ALA A 31 -3.98 0.77 -6.80
CA ALA A 31 -2.55 0.77 -7.09
C ALA A 31 -2.30 0.72 -8.60
N ASP A 32 -1.12 1.19 -9.01
CA ASP A 32 -0.54 0.86 -10.31
C ASP A 32 -0.01 -0.59 -10.31
N SER A 33 0.37 -1.10 -11.50
CA SER A 33 0.85 -2.48 -11.64
C SER A 33 2.29 -2.61 -12.17
N ARG A 34 2.99 -1.49 -12.45
CA ARG A 34 4.35 -1.53 -13.00
C ARG A 34 5.38 -1.94 -11.96
N ARG A 35 6.29 -2.83 -12.39
CA ARG A 35 7.53 -3.18 -11.68
C ARG A 35 8.72 -2.76 -12.52
N VAL A 36 9.69 -2.09 -11.89
CA VAL A 36 10.91 -1.65 -12.54
C VAL A 36 12.14 -2.22 -11.84
N ASP A 37 13.25 -2.36 -12.58
CA ASP A 37 14.57 -2.61 -12.01
C ASP A 37 15.08 -1.34 -11.34
N MET A 38 15.62 -1.48 -10.13
CA MET A 38 16.10 -0.35 -9.34
C MET A 38 17.44 0.19 -9.79
N SER A 39 18.18 -0.58 -10.59
CA SER A 39 19.53 -0.21 -11.03
C SER A 39 19.53 0.70 -12.26
N ASP A 40 18.56 0.50 -13.17
CA ASP A 40 18.50 1.18 -14.45
C ASP A 40 17.10 1.69 -14.84
N LEU A 41 16.11 1.48 -13.97
CA LEU A 41 14.69 1.84 -14.16
C LEU A 41 14.02 1.11 -15.34
N SER A 42 14.64 0.05 -15.85
CA SER A 42 14.02 -0.77 -16.89
C SER A 42 12.73 -1.44 -16.38
N ILE A 43 11.74 -1.55 -17.24
CA ILE A 43 10.47 -2.18 -16.90
C ILE A 43 10.67 -3.69 -16.86
N LEU A 44 10.42 -4.29 -15.70
CA LEU A 44 10.48 -5.73 -15.49
C LEU A 44 9.12 -6.40 -15.73
N ASP A 45 8.04 -5.70 -15.39
CA ASP A 45 6.68 -6.23 -15.50
C ASP A 45 5.67 -5.07 -15.46
N GLU A 46 4.63 -5.15 -16.27
CA GLU A 46 3.55 -4.16 -16.35
C GLU A 46 2.29 -4.60 -15.58
N ASP A 47 2.29 -5.83 -15.03
CA ASP A 47 1.08 -6.44 -14.47
C ASP A 47 1.31 -7.05 -13.09
N THR A 48 2.28 -6.49 -12.35
CA THR A 48 2.60 -6.94 -10.98
C THR A 48 1.48 -6.60 -9.99
N ARG A 49 1.00 -7.61 -9.27
CA ARG A 49 -0.02 -7.41 -8.24
C ARG A 49 0.57 -6.72 -7.00
N LYS A 50 0.01 -5.57 -6.61
CA LYS A 50 0.42 -4.76 -5.45
C LYS A 50 -0.64 -4.70 -4.35
N ILE A 51 -1.86 -5.14 -4.64
CA ILE A 51 -2.95 -5.22 -3.65
C ILE A 51 -3.40 -6.66 -3.54
N PHE A 52 -3.48 -7.14 -2.30
CA PHE A 52 -3.90 -8.50 -1.96
C PHE A 52 -5.11 -8.44 -1.04
N LYS A 53 -6.21 -9.03 -1.48
CA LYS A 53 -7.36 -9.30 -0.62
C LYS A 53 -7.07 -10.58 0.14
N LEU A 54 -6.62 -10.46 1.38
CA LEU A 54 -6.21 -11.61 2.20
C LEU A 54 -7.43 -12.43 2.65
N ASN A 55 -8.54 -11.74 2.93
CA ASN A 55 -9.82 -12.35 3.25
C ASN A 55 -10.95 -11.30 3.10
N SER A 56 -12.17 -11.63 3.49
CA SER A 56 -13.32 -10.71 3.40
C SER A 56 -13.22 -9.46 4.27
N ARG A 57 -12.21 -9.37 5.14
CA ARG A 57 -12.06 -8.30 6.14
C ARG A 57 -10.72 -7.58 6.05
N VAL A 58 -9.77 -8.03 5.22
CA VAL A 58 -8.41 -7.49 5.20
C VAL A 58 -7.88 -7.35 3.78
N LEU A 59 -7.44 -6.13 3.46
CA LEU A 59 -6.64 -5.79 2.28
C LEU A 59 -5.21 -5.49 2.69
N LEU A 60 -4.25 -5.87 1.86
CA LEU A 60 -2.84 -5.53 1.99
C LEU A 60 -2.35 -4.87 0.71
N GLY A 61 -1.89 -3.62 0.81
CA GLY A 61 -1.16 -2.91 -0.23
C GLY A 61 0.34 -2.96 0.06
N VAL A 62 1.14 -3.22 -0.96
CA VAL A 62 2.60 -3.38 -0.86
C VAL A 62 3.29 -2.46 -1.84
N THR A 63 4.27 -1.67 -1.36
CA THR A 63 5.17 -0.90 -2.20
C THR A 63 6.62 -1.26 -1.92
N GLY A 64 7.51 -1.12 -2.93
CA GLY A 64 8.93 -1.45 -2.82
C GLY A 64 9.30 -2.71 -3.60
N LEU A 65 10.49 -3.28 -3.30
CA LEU A 65 11.03 -4.40 -4.05
C LEU A 65 10.14 -5.65 -4.01
N PHE A 66 9.72 -6.10 -5.19
CA PHE A 66 9.33 -7.48 -5.48
C PHE A 66 10.62 -8.30 -5.70
N PRO A 67 10.89 -9.42 -5.22
CA PRO A 67 10.07 -10.55 -4.75
C PRO A 67 9.77 -10.55 -3.25
N GLN A 68 10.10 -9.51 -2.52
CA GLN A 68 9.88 -9.52 -1.07
C GLN A 68 8.40 -9.35 -0.67
N GLY A 69 7.55 -8.90 -1.63
CA GLY A 69 6.10 -8.98 -1.47
C GLY A 69 5.61 -10.43 -1.38
N GLU A 70 6.12 -11.31 -2.25
CA GLU A 70 5.83 -12.75 -2.22
C GLU A 70 6.38 -13.39 -0.95
N GLN A 71 7.63 -13.08 -0.57
CA GLN A 71 8.22 -13.58 0.68
C GLN A 71 7.46 -13.10 1.92
N LEU A 72 6.87 -11.89 1.87
CA LEU A 72 6.01 -11.41 2.94
C LEU A 72 4.71 -12.22 2.99
N LEU A 73 4.08 -12.50 1.85
CA LEU A 73 2.87 -13.33 1.78
C LEU A 73 3.13 -14.74 2.28
N ASP A 74 4.25 -15.36 1.91
CA ASP A 74 4.68 -16.65 2.40
C ASP A 74 4.92 -16.62 3.93
N ALA A 75 5.55 -15.56 4.43
CA ALA A 75 5.76 -15.37 5.85
C ALA A 75 4.43 -15.16 6.60
N LEU A 76 3.47 -14.44 6.01
CA LEU A 76 2.14 -14.26 6.58
C LEU A 76 1.38 -15.58 6.61
N ALA A 77 1.44 -16.39 5.55
CA ALA A 77 0.84 -17.71 5.49
C ALA A 77 1.42 -18.67 6.54
N GLY A 78 2.72 -18.52 6.87
CA GLY A 78 3.39 -19.33 7.91
C GLY A 78 3.12 -18.90 9.36
N VAL A 79 2.62 -17.68 9.59
CA VAL A 79 2.44 -17.11 10.94
C VAL A 79 0.98 -17.02 11.36
N ALA A 80 0.06 -16.96 10.41
CA ALA A 80 -1.37 -16.81 10.68
C ALA A 80 -2.19 -17.61 9.67
N ASP A 81 -3.32 -18.16 10.10
CA ASP A 81 -4.40 -18.54 9.22
C ASP A 81 -4.93 -17.25 8.56
N VAL A 82 -4.36 -16.92 7.39
CA VAL A 82 -4.60 -15.65 6.68
C VAL A 82 -6.08 -15.48 6.32
N GLU A 83 -6.79 -16.59 6.09
CA GLU A 83 -8.22 -16.60 5.76
C GLU A 83 -9.08 -16.08 6.94
N HIS A 84 -8.59 -16.23 8.18
CA HIS A 84 -9.33 -15.82 9.39
C HIS A 84 -8.62 -14.69 10.17
N ALA A 85 -7.42 -14.26 9.71
CA ALA A 85 -6.63 -13.25 10.40
C ALA A 85 -7.34 -11.89 10.42
N SER A 86 -7.33 -11.23 11.58
CA SER A 86 -7.75 -9.83 11.68
C SER A 86 -6.64 -8.89 11.19
N GLY A 87 -7.01 -7.66 10.77
CA GLY A 87 -6.03 -6.64 10.36
C GLY A 87 -4.94 -6.38 11.40
N LYS A 88 -5.25 -6.47 12.70
CA LYS A 88 -4.26 -6.35 13.78
C LYS A 88 -3.25 -7.49 13.78
N ILE A 89 -3.69 -8.72 13.52
CA ILE A 89 -2.79 -9.88 13.40
C ILE A 89 -1.87 -9.70 12.20
N VAL A 90 -2.43 -9.35 11.02
CA VAL A 90 -1.66 -9.08 9.80
C VAL A 90 -0.65 -7.95 10.02
N LYS A 91 -1.07 -6.81 10.59
CA LYS A 91 -0.18 -5.69 10.94
C LYS A 91 0.98 -6.14 11.83
N ASN A 92 0.71 -6.91 12.90
CA ASN A 92 1.74 -7.38 13.80
C ASN A 92 2.72 -8.34 13.11
N ALA A 93 2.21 -9.27 12.29
CA ALA A 93 3.04 -10.21 11.54
C ALA A 93 3.98 -9.47 10.55
N ILE A 94 3.49 -8.41 9.87
CA ILE A 94 4.33 -7.56 9.02
C ILE A 94 5.42 -6.87 9.85
N VAL A 95 5.08 -6.27 10.98
CA VAL A 95 6.05 -5.59 11.85
C VAL A 95 7.12 -6.56 12.35
N ASP A 96 6.73 -7.77 12.77
CA ASP A 96 7.66 -8.80 13.24
C ASP A 96 8.55 -9.34 12.12
N TYR A 97 8.01 -9.49 10.92
CA TYR A 97 8.76 -9.86 9.72
C TYR A 97 9.85 -8.81 9.42
N LEU A 98 9.48 -7.53 9.44
CA LEU A 98 10.37 -6.42 9.13
C LEU A 98 11.48 -6.25 10.15
N LYS A 99 11.19 -6.43 11.45
CA LYS A 99 12.20 -6.35 12.53
C LYS A 99 13.28 -7.43 12.44
N LYS A 100 12.97 -8.56 11.81
CA LYS A 100 13.90 -9.71 11.67
C LYS A 100 14.79 -9.61 10.45
N ARG A 101 14.62 -8.59 9.60
CA ARG A 101 15.34 -8.47 8.32
C ARG A 101 16.19 -7.22 8.26
N THR A 102 17.34 -7.34 7.57
CA THR A 102 18.11 -6.19 7.13
C THR A 102 17.49 -5.69 5.84
N LEU A 103 16.98 -4.47 5.85
CA LEU A 103 16.34 -3.84 4.70
C LEU A 103 17.30 -2.78 4.15
N THR A 104 17.54 -2.84 2.86
CA THR A 104 18.42 -1.91 2.14
C THR A 104 17.67 -0.72 1.55
N MET A 105 16.33 -0.77 1.60
CA MET A 105 15.46 0.22 0.98
C MET A 105 14.23 0.52 1.84
N ARG A 106 13.72 1.73 1.72
CA ARG A 106 12.45 2.13 2.33
C ARG A 106 11.29 1.31 1.76
N ARG A 107 10.35 0.93 2.59
CA ARG A 107 9.16 0.14 2.23
C ARG A 107 7.96 0.65 2.98
N ASN A 108 6.82 0.66 2.29
CA ASN A 108 5.55 0.95 2.91
C ASN A 108 4.57 -0.18 2.62
N TYR A 109 3.83 -0.53 3.66
CA TYR A 109 2.71 -1.45 3.60
C TYR A 109 1.48 -0.74 4.13
N ILE A 110 0.35 -0.95 3.49
CA ILE A 110 -0.92 -0.43 3.96
C ILE A 110 -1.84 -1.63 4.21
N VAL A 111 -2.29 -1.81 5.45
CA VAL A 111 -3.29 -2.81 5.79
C VAL A 111 -4.61 -2.09 6.01
N GLY A 112 -5.59 -2.33 5.14
CA GLY A 112 -6.97 -1.88 5.30
C GLY A 112 -7.81 -3.01 5.89
N CYS A 113 -8.57 -2.74 6.94
CA CYS A 113 -9.34 -3.81 7.57
C CYS A 113 -10.66 -3.36 8.16
N LYS A 114 -11.60 -4.33 8.23
CA LYS A 114 -12.83 -4.27 9.00
C LYS A 114 -12.60 -4.86 10.39
N LEU A 115 -12.83 -4.08 11.43
CA LEU A 115 -12.70 -4.50 12.81
C LEU A 115 -13.90 -5.37 13.25
N LYS A 116 -13.82 -5.95 14.47
CA LYS A 116 -14.89 -6.81 15.01
C LYS A 116 -16.19 -6.06 15.27
N ASP A 117 -16.11 -4.77 15.61
CA ASP A 117 -17.25 -3.87 15.82
C ASP A 117 -17.88 -3.34 14.51
N GLY A 118 -17.35 -3.78 13.36
CA GLY A 118 -17.81 -3.36 12.03
C GLY A 118 -17.17 -2.08 11.50
N THR A 119 -16.38 -1.37 12.30
CA THR A 119 -15.65 -0.17 11.86
C THR A 119 -14.46 -0.52 10.98
N PHE A 120 -13.98 0.46 10.20
CA PHE A 120 -12.84 0.27 9.30
C PHE A 120 -11.64 1.06 9.75
N MET A 121 -10.44 0.53 9.47
CA MET A 121 -9.16 1.14 9.85
C MET A 121 -8.09 0.87 8.79
N LEU A 122 -7.14 1.81 8.66
CA LEU A 122 -5.91 1.68 7.91
C LEU A 122 -4.72 1.64 8.89
N TYR A 123 -3.81 0.69 8.68
CA TYR A 123 -2.48 0.68 9.27
C TYR A 123 -1.47 0.98 8.18
N GLU A 124 -0.77 2.09 8.30
CA GLU A 124 0.36 2.42 7.45
C GLU A 124 1.65 2.00 8.18
N ILE A 125 2.40 1.09 7.58
CA ILE A 125 3.62 0.52 8.15
C ILE A 125 4.77 0.95 7.25
N ALA A 126 5.65 1.78 7.77
CA ALA A 126 6.82 2.27 7.06
C ALA A 126 8.11 1.78 7.73
N VAL A 127 9.11 1.47 6.92
CA VAL A 127 10.45 1.10 7.37
C VAL A 127 11.45 2.08 6.82
N ASP A 128 12.21 2.68 7.72
CA ASP A 128 13.37 3.48 7.39
C ASP A 128 14.62 2.57 7.37
N PRO A 129 15.28 2.37 6.22
CA PRO A 129 16.42 1.47 6.11
C PRO A 129 17.66 1.99 6.84
N GLU A 130 17.83 3.31 7.00
CA GLU A 130 19.00 3.92 7.67
C GLU A 130 18.91 3.70 9.18
N THR A 131 17.77 3.99 9.77
CA THR A 131 17.56 3.88 11.21
C THR A 131 17.03 2.51 11.63
N ARG A 132 16.63 1.65 10.69
CA ARG A 132 15.93 0.36 10.90
C ARG A 132 14.66 0.50 11.73
N LYS A 133 14.11 1.70 11.78
CA LYS A 133 12.91 1.99 12.55
C LYS A 133 11.67 1.57 11.76
N VAL A 134 10.87 0.70 12.35
CA VAL A 134 9.52 0.40 11.85
C VAL A 134 8.54 1.33 12.54
N THR A 135 7.82 2.12 11.76
CA THR A 135 6.75 3.00 12.24
C THR A 135 5.40 2.46 11.80
N VAL A 136 4.40 2.57 12.68
CA VAL A 136 3.02 2.22 12.39
C VAL A 136 2.15 3.43 12.67
N THR A 137 1.43 3.90 11.65
CA THR A 137 0.42 4.96 11.78
C THR A 137 -0.96 4.36 11.60
N GLU A 138 -1.85 4.61 12.55
CA GLU A 138 -3.24 4.16 12.51
C GLU A 138 -4.13 5.31 12.04
N ARG A 139 -5.02 5.04 11.08
CA ARG A 139 -5.97 6.00 10.54
C ARG A 139 -7.34 5.37 10.47
N ALA A 140 -8.35 6.04 11.02
CA ALA A 140 -9.74 5.60 10.98
C ALA A 140 -10.65 6.79 10.67
N PRO A 141 -11.84 6.56 10.10
CA PRO A 141 -12.89 7.56 10.04
C PRO A 141 -13.20 8.13 11.43
N THR A 142 -13.48 9.40 11.51
CA THR A 142 -13.88 10.11 12.73
C THR A 142 -15.27 10.69 12.60
N LYS A 143 -15.84 11.19 13.70
CA LYS A 143 -17.15 11.86 13.68
C LYS A 143 -17.15 13.12 12.81
N THR A 144 -16.00 13.78 12.65
CA THR A 144 -15.86 15.01 11.86
C THR A 144 -15.37 14.73 10.44
N GLN A 145 -14.76 13.57 10.21
CA GLN A 145 -14.24 13.14 8.91
C GLN A 145 -14.63 11.67 8.68
N ASN A 146 -15.69 11.46 7.91
CA ASN A 146 -16.30 10.14 7.67
C ASN A 146 -15.42 9.16 6.86
N PHE A 147 -14.17 9.51 6.62
CA PHE A 147 -13.19 8.67 5.92
C PHE A 147 -11.76 8.95 6.40
N ALA A 148 -10.88 7.99 6.17
CA ALA A 148 -9.44 8.14 6.34
C ALA A 148 -8.71 7.71 5.06
N VAL A 149 -7.56 8.34 4.80
CA VAL A 149 -6.74 8.09 3.61
C VAL A 149 -5.32 7.75 4.03
N SER A 150 -4.72 6.77 3.36
CA SER A 150 -3.29 6.47 3.42
C SER A 150 -2.74 6.38 1.99
N LEU A 151 -1.50 6.85 1.80
CA LEU A 151 -0.83 6.92 0.52
C LEU A 151 0.62 6.46 0.66
N ALA A 152 1.02 5.55 -0.20
CA ALA A 152 2.42 5.28 -0.51
C ALA A 152 2.63 5.62 -1.99
N ALA A 153 3.59 6.49 -2.30
CA ALA A 153 3.85 6.98 -3.66
C ALA A 153 5.34 7.31 -3.84
N PRO A 154 5.85 7.33 -5.08
CA PRO A 154 7.17 7.82 -5.39
C PRO A 154 7.38 9.26 -4.88
N PRO A 155 8.63 9.65 -4.50
CA PRO A 155 8.91 10.97 -3.93
C PRO A 155 8.68 12.13 -4.90
N GLN A 156 8.73 11.88 -6.21
CA GLN A 156 8.44 12.84 -7.27
C GLN A 156 6.96 13.24 -7.30
N ILE A 157 6.09 12.39 -6.75
CA ILE A 157 4.66 12.65 -6.64
C ILE A 157 4.40 13.40 -5.34
N ASN A 158 3.86 14.61 -5.43
CA ASN A 158 3.45 15.36 -4.24
C ASN A 158 2.29 14.63 -3.52
N GLY A 159 2.64 13.85 -2.50
CA GLY A 159 1.67 13.07 -1.74
C GLY A 159 0.58 13.92 -1.07
N ALA A 160 0.90 15.15 -0.66
CA ALA A 160 -0.08 16.06 -0.06
C ALA A 160 -1.17 16.47 -1.07
N ASP A 161 -0.79 16.74 -2.32
CA ASP A 161 -1.74 17.08 -3.39
C ASP A 161 -2.64 15.90 -3.75
N ILE A 162 -2.07 14.68 -3.79
CA ILE A 162 -2.86 13.46 -4.01
C ILE A 162 -3.85 13.25 -2.87
N ILE A 163 -3.41 13.31 -1.61
CA ILE A 163 -4.29 13.17 -0.44
C ILE A 163 -5.40 14.22 -0.47
N ALA A 164 -5.07 15.50 -0.73
CA ALA A 164 -6.06 16.55 -0.85
C ALA A 164 -7.06 16.30 -2.00
N SER A 165 -6.59 15.73 -3.11
CA SER A 165 -7.45 15.37 -4.25
C SER A 165 -8.37 14.18 -3.90
N VAL A 166 -7.85 13.16 -3.20
CA VAL A 166 -8.69 12.06 -2.67
C VAL A 166 -9.75 12.60 -1.74
N GLN A 167 -9.37 13.46 -0.79
CA GLN A 167 -10.30 14.03 0.19
C GLN A 167 -11.44 14.81 -0.48
N ARG A 168 -11.12 15.67 -1.45
CA ARG A 168 -12.15 16.39 -2.22
C ARG A 168 -13.01 15.43 -3.04
N GLY A 169 -12.39 14.42 -3.67
CA GLY A 169 -13.11 13.42 -4.45
C GLY A 169 -14.08 12.60 -3.61
N VAL A 170 -13.63 12.07 -2.46
CA VAL A 170 -14.47 11.28 -1.54
C VAL A 170 -15.69 12.09 -1.07
N LEU A 171 -15.51 13.37 -0.76
CA LEU A 171 -16.62 14.24 -0.35
C LEU A 171 -17.62 14.50 -1.50
N ALA A 172 -17.18 14.42 -2.75
CA ALA A 172 -18.04 14.61 -3.92
C ALA A 172 -18.71 13.31 -4.40
N CYS A 173 -18.19 12.13 -3.99
CA CYS A 173 -18.74 10.84 -4.40
C CYS A 173 -20.13 10.62 -3.83
N LYS A 174 -21.07 10.19 -4.68
CA LYS A 174 -22.41 9.76 -4.29
C LYS A 174 -22.49 8.25 -4.11
N THR A 175 -21.65 7.52 -4.82
CA THR A 175 -21.61 6.06 -4.84
C THR A 175 -20.19 5.54 -4.66
N HIS A 176 -20.07 4.27 -4.30
CA HIS A 176 -18.76 3.60 -4.25
C HIS A 176 -18.10 3.54 -5.64
N ALA A 177 -18.89 3.38 -6.70
CA ALA A 177 -18.39 3.40 -8.08
C ALA A 177 -17.73 4.75 -8.45
N ASP A 178 -18.29 5.87 -7.97
CA ASP A 178 -17.69 7.20 -8.18
C ASP A 178 -16.32 7.29 -7.51
N LEU A 179 -16.17 6.70 -6.30
CA LEU A 179 -14.89 6.62 -5.61
C LEU A 179 -13.85 5.82 -6.42
N GLU A 180 -14.22 4.65 -6.94
CA GLU A 180 -13.32 3.85 -7.77
C GLU A 180 -12.87 4.59 -9.03
N VAL A 181 -13.80 5.28 -9.71
CA VAL A 181 -13.49 6.13 -10.87
C VAL A 181 -12.49 7.22 -10.48
N GLY A 182 -12.71 7.89 -9.35
CA GLY A 182 -11.82 8.92 -8.83
C GLY A 182 -10.42 8.38 -8.51
N LEU A 183 -10.33 7.22 -7.85
CA LEU A 183 -9.06 6.58 -7.53
C LEU A 183 -8.29 6.14 -8.78
N ARG A 184 -8.98 5.56 -9.78
CA ARG A 184 -8.36 5.24 -11.09
C ARG A 184 -7.80 6.49 -11.77
N ALA A 185 -8.53 7.59 -11.76
CA ALA A 185 -8.07 8.85 -12.35
C ALA A 185 -6.82 9.38 -11.64
N LEU A 186 -6.71 9.23 -10.31
CA LEU A 186 -5.55 9.66 -9.55
C LEU A 186 -4.30 8.80 -9.82
N VAL A 187 -4.44 7.48 -9.93
CA VAL A 187 -3.31 6.60 -10.30
C VAL A 187 -2.85 6.91 -11.72
N ARG A 188 -3.76 7.07 -12.68
CA ARG A 188 -3.42 7.46 -14.05
C ARG A 188 -2.74 8.83 -14.12
N LYS A 189 -3.18 9.79 -13.30
CA LYS A 189 -2.51 11.09 -13.19
C LYS A 189 -1.09 10.91 -12.65
N ALA A 190 -0.88 10.06 -11.66
CA ALA A 190 0.45 9.77 -11.13
C ALA A 190 1.37 9.17 -12.22
N ALA A 191 0.85 8.29 -13.08
CA ALA A 191 1.56 7.73 -14.22
C ALA A 191 2.03 8.79 -15.25
N THR A 192 1.40 9.96 -15.29
CA THR A 192 1.89 11.09 -16.13
C THR A 192 2.98 11.92 -15.44
N MET A 193 3.25 11.66 -14.17
CA MET A 193 4.21 12.41 -13.35
C MET A 193 5.47 11.60 -13.03
N ASP A 194 5.39 10.28 -13.11
CA ASP A 194 6.48 9.37 -12.74
C ASP A 194 6.41 8.09 -13.60
N ASP A 195 7.47 7.85 -14.39
CA ASP A 195 7.56 6.73 -15.33
C ASP A 195 7.64 5.35 -14.63
N THR A 196 7.83 5.33 -13.31
CA THR A 196 7.81 4.09 -12.52
C THR A 196 6.40 3.64 -12.13
N VAL A 197 5.40 4.48 -12.37
CA VAL A 197 3.98 4.21 -12.19
C VAL A 197 3.33 4.05 -13.59
N ASN A 198 2.47 3.05 -13.78
CA ASN A 198 1.71 2.90 -15.02
C ASN A 198 0.23 3.26 -14.84
N ASP A 199 -0.49 3.33 -15.95
CA ASP A 199 -1.93 3.66 -15.99
C ASP A 199 -2.85 2.42 -15.86
N SER A 200 -2.25 1.23 -15.75
CA SER A 200 -2.95 -0.01 -15.41
C SER A 200 -3.28 -0.01 -13.92
N VAL A 201 -4.57 0.06 -13.58
CA VAL A 201 -5.03 0.31 -12.21
C VAL A 201 -5.76 -0.90 -11.65
N MET A 202 -5.18 -1.48 -10.59
CA MET A 202 -5.86 -2.44 -9.73
C MET A 202 -6.74 -1.74 -8.71
N ILE A 203 -7.90 -2.33 -8.40
CA ILE A 203 -8.73 -1.92 -7.26
C ILE A 203 -9.24 -3.16 -6.54
N GLU A 204 -9.19 -3.11 -5.21
CA GLU A 204 -9.75 -4.12 -4.33
C GLU A 204 -10.57 -3.48 -3.20
N ASN A 205 -11.65 -4.15 -2.80
CA ASN A 205 -12.63 -3.65 -1.84
C ASN A 205 -12.98 -4.68 -0.77
N ILE A 206 -13.27 -4.18 0.43
CA ILE A 206 -13.99 -4.89 1.50
C ILE A 206 -15.11 -4.00 2.06
N PHE A 207 -16.26 -4.63 2.45
CA PHE A 207 -17.46 -3.96 2.95
C PHE A 207 -17.88 -4.48 4.32
#